data_c1254b88b52db395670b52ea993c112d
#
_entry.id   c1254b88b52db395670b52ea993c112d
#
_cell.length_a   1.000
_cell.length_b   1.000
_cell.length_c   1.000
_cell.angle_alpha   90.00
_cell.angle_beta   90.00
_cell.angle_gamma   90.00
#
_symmetry.space_group_name_H-M   'P 1'
#
loop_
_entity.id
_entity.type
_entity.pdbx_description
1 polymer ?
#
loop_
_entity_poly.entity_id
_entity_poly.type
_entity_poly.pdbx_seq_one_letter_code
_entity_poly.pdbx_strand_id
1 'polypeptide(L)'
;MSTIGSRIREARIEEGLTQEELAWRCGWDSQGRISNYERDLRTPGWEDLERISYALTKPLAWFFASSDDPGEEGGDNARRQGADSHSASGLHFPGIHGTALLQPNGTWQDTTCRDSSENGSVTLPCEDPTAYALQFRGDSLHPAIRNGWLAILSPEQAPSAGDLVLVQNRDGSGMIKEFLWERSGNISLLGIREAPTRFTLLREEIRLLHPVIGIVPPSQATT
;
A
#
# COMPACT_ATOMS: atom_id res chain seq x y z
N MET A 1 -21.73 14.14 5.38
CA MET A 1 -20.57 13.37 4.86
C MET A 1 -19.50 14.37 4.46
N SER A 2 -18.32 14.26 5.06
CA SER A 2 -17.17 15.12 4.70
C SER A 2 -16.58 14.61 3.39
N THR A 3 -16.43 15.47 2.40
CA THR A 3 -15.81 15.15 1.11
C THR A 3 -14.32 15.47 1.15
N ILE A 4 -13.53 14.90 0.24
CA ILE A 4 -12.10 15.26 0.10
C ILE A 4 -11.95 16.77 -0.13
N GLY A 5 -12.84 17.38 -0.90
CA GLY A 5 -12.83 18.83 -1.16
C GLY A 5 -13.09 19.66 0.09
N SER A 6 -14.07 19.26 0.93
CA SER A 6 -14.33 19.93 2.20
C SER A 6 -13.14 19.80 3.16
N ARG A 7 -12.43 18.66 3.17
CA ARG A 7 -11.22 18.44 3.97
C ARG A 7 -10.04 19.29 3.50
N ILE A 8 -9.84 19.41 2.20
CA ILE A 8 -8.81 20.31 1.64
C ILE A 8 -9.06 21.74 2.11
N ARG A 9 -10.31 22.19 2.04
CA ARG A 9 -10.70 23.53 2.51
C ARG A 9 -10.47 23.72 4.01
N GLU A 10 -10.84 22.74 4.81
CA GLU A 10 -10.63 22.74 6.28
C GLU A 10 -9.16 22.89 6.62
N ALA A 11 -8.29 22.01 6.12
CA ALA A 11 -6.87 22.04 6.35
C ALA A 11 -6.22 23.35 5.87
N ARG A 12 -6.66 23.86 4.72
CA ARG A 12 -6.17 25.15 4.22
C ARG A 12 -6.49 26.31 5.14
N ILE A 13 -7.72 26.33 5.69
CA ILE A 13 -8.16 27.38 6.63
C ILE A 13 -7.40 27.25 7.96
N GLU A 14 -7.19 26.05 8.47
CA GLU A 14 -6.36 25.78 9.65
C GLU A 14 -4.94 26.33 9.48
N GLU A 15 -4.33 26.16 8.31
CA GLU A 15 -3.01 26.70 7.98
C GLU A 15 -3.02 28.20 7.65
N GLY A 16 -4.20 28.86 7.69
CA GLY A 16 -4.35 30.29 7.40
C GLY A 16 -4.06 30.69 5.95
N LEU A 17 -4.14 29.74 5.02
CA LEU A 17 -3.80 29.95 3.61
C LEU A 17 -5.00 30.37 2.76
N THR A 18 -4.76 31.23 1.79
CA THR A 18 -5.68 31.47 0.68
C THR A 18 -5.61 30.32 -0.34
N GLN A 19 -6.63 30.19 -1.22
CA GLN A 19 -6.59 29.20 -2.31
C GLN A 19 -5.41 29.43 -3.26
N GLU A 20 -5.02 30.69 -3.46
CA GLU A 20 -3.89 31.08 -4.30
C GLU A 20 -2.55 30.66 -3.66
N GLU A 21 -2.37 30.91 -2.38
CA GLU A 21 -1.16 30.50 -1.65
C GLU A 21 -1.02 28.98 -1.60
N LEU A 22 -2.12 28.23 -1.39
CA LEU A 22 -2.07 26.78 -1.45
C LEU A 22 -1.72 26.29 -2.86
N ALA A 23 -2.31 26.87 -3.91
CA ALA A 23 -1.97 26.53 -5.29
C ALA A 23 -0.48 26.76 -5.57
N TRP A 24 0.05 27.88 -5.13
CA TRP A 24 1.46 28.21 -5.27
C TRP A 24 2.38 27.21 -4.54
N ARG A 25 2.02 26.82 -3.31
CA ARG A 25 2.74 25.78 -2.55
C ARG A 25 2.71 24.41 -3.24
N CYS A 26 1.62 24.10 -3.95
CA CYS A 26 1.51 22.89 -4.77
C CYS A 26 2.26 22.98 -6.13
N GLY A 27 2.89 24.12 -6.44
CA GLY A 27 3.56 24.36 -7.72
C GLY A 27 2.60 24.59 -8.88
N TRP A 28 1.42 25.16 -8.61
CA TRP A 28 0.42 25.49 -9.65
C TRP A 28 0.31 26.98 -9.88
N ASP A 29 0.20 27.36 -11.15
CA ASP A 29 0.18 28.76 -11.59
C ASP A 29 -1.13 29.50 -11.26
N SER A 30 -2.20 28.77 -10.85
CA SER A 30 -3.50 29.37 -10.54
C SER A 30 -4.27 28.59 -9.48
N GLN A 31 -5.11 29.33 -8.74
CA GLN A 31 -6.01 28.77 -7.71
C GLN A 31 -7.15 27.90 -8.26
N GLY A 32 -7.36 27.89 -9.59
CA GLY A 32 -8.53 27.25 -10.19
C GLY A 32 -8.65 25.76 -9.86
N ARG A 33 -7.53 25.03 -9.71
CA ARG A 33 -7.55 23.61 -9.29
C ARG A 33 -8.05 23.47 -7.87
N ILE A 34 -7.50 24.24 -6.93
CA ILE A 34 -7.90 24.21 -5.51
C ILE A 34 -9.38 24.57 -5.39
N SER A 35 -9.82 25.64 -6.04
CA SER A 35 -11.22 26.06 -6.03
C SER A 35 -12.18 24.95 -6.53
N ASN A 36 -11.81 24.23 -7.60
CA ASN A 36 -12.61 23.14 -8.13
C ASN A 36 -12.65 21.93 -7.18
N TYR A 37 -11.55 21.62 -6.50
CA TYR A 37 -11.48 20.54 -5.51
C TYR A 37 -12.32 20.87 -4.27
N GLU A 38 -12.16 22.06 -3.69
CA GLU A 38 -12.89 22.50 -2.50
C GLU A 38 -14.42 22.62 -2.72
N ARG A 39 -14.85 22.77 -3.96
CA ARG A 39 -16.27 22.85 -4.36
C ARG A 39 -16.81 21.52 -4.87
N ASP A 40 -16.03 20.45 -4.78
CA ASP A 40 -16.38 19.11 -5.30
C ASP A 40 -16.77 19.07 -6.79
N LEU A 41 -16.34 20.07 -7.56
CA LEU A 41 -16.55 20.09 -9.01
C LEU A 41 -15.62 19.12 -9.73
N ARG A 42 -14.51 18.76 -9.08
CA ARG A 42 -13.53 17.79 -9.55
C ARG A 42 -12.88 17.10 -8.36
N THR A 43 -12.71 15.79 -8.46
CA THR A 43 -11.94 15.03 -7.46
C THR A 43 -10.44 15.15 -7.78
N PRO A 44 -9.57 15.49 -6.81
CA PRO A 44 -8.14 15.50 -7.03
C PRO A 44 -7.63 14.10 -7.40
N GLY A 45 -6.76 14.03 -8.41
CA GLY A 45 -6.01 12.80 -8.69
C GLY A 45 -4.96 12.56 -7.60
N TRP A 46 -4.37 11.35 -7.60
CA TRP A 46 -3.39 10.95 -6.59
C TRP A 46 -2.21 11.94 -6.47
N GLU A 47 -1.60 12.31 -7.59
CA GLU A 47 -0.48 13.26 -7.60
C GLU A 47 -0.85 14.64 -7.05
N ASP A 48 -2.06 15.12 -7.37
CA ASP A 48 -2.54 16.41 -6.88
C ASP A 48 -2.83 16.36 -5.39
N LEU A 49 -3.39 15.24 -4.90
CA LEU A 49 -3.66 15.05 -3.48
C LEU A 49 -2.37 14.91 -2.65
N GLU A 50 -1.34 14.26 -3.19
CA GLU A 50 -0.03 14.15 -2.58
C GLU A 50 0.63 15.54 -2.43
N ARG A 51 0.58 16.38 -3.48
CA ARG A 51 1.09 17.76 -3.43
C ARG A 51 0.34 18.61 -2.40
N ILE A 52 -0.99 18.47 -2.33
CA ILE A 52 -1.84 19.16 -1.35
C ILE A 52 -1.50 18.70 0.07
N SER A 53 -1.35 17.40 0.28
CA SER A 53 -0.97 16.78 1.55
C SER A 53 0.37 17.36 2.07
N TYR A 54 1.37 17.40 1.20
CA TYR A 54 2.67 17.99 1.52
C TYR A 54 2.58 19.48 1.82
N ALA A 55 1.83 20.24 0.99
CA ALA A 55 1.67 21.69 1.16
C ALA A 55 0.92 22.08 2.43
N LEU A 56 0.03 21.23 2.92
CA LEU A 56 -0.78 21.44 4.13
C LEU A 56 -0.22 20.72 5.37
N THR A 57 0.90 20.00 5.24
CA THR A 57 1.51 19.22 6.34
C THR A 57 0.52 18.24 6.99
N LYS A 58 -0.42 17.73 6.22
CA LYS A 58 -1.41 16.74 6.67
C LYS A 58 -1.13 15.40 6.02
N PRO A 59 -1.19 14.28 6.75
CA PRO A 59 -1.04 12.95 6.12
C PRO A 59 -2.18 12.69 5.13
N LEU A 60 -1.91 11.96 4.04
CA LEU A 60 -2.92 11.63 3.03
C LEU A 60 -4.20 11.01 3.63
N ALA A 61 -4.03 10.13 4.64
CA ALA A 61 -5.14 9.50 5.35
C ALA A 61 -6.11 10.52 5.97
N TRP A 62 -5.63 11.71 6.35
CA TRP A 62 -6.47 12.76 6.94
C TRP A 62 -7.57 13.25 5.99
N PHE A 63 -7.31 13.27 4.67
CA PHE A 63 -8.28 13.71 3.68
C PHE A 63 -9.41 12.70 3.45
N PHE A 64 -9.25 11.46 3.91
CA PHE A 64 -10.23 10.38 3.78
C PHE A 64 -10.97 10.09 5.09
N ALA A 65 -10.55 10.66 6.24
CA ALA A 65 -11.20 10.45 7.52
C ALA A 65 -12.64 11.01 7.52
N SER A 66 -13.59 10.28 8.10
CA SER A 66 -14.98 10.75 8.26
C SER A 66 -15.09 11.72 9.43
N SER A 67 -15.97 12.73 9.32
CA SER A 67 -16.15 13.82 10.30
C SER A 67 -16.82 13.42 11.63
N ASP A 68 -16.95 12.13 11.93
CA ASP A 68 -17.58 11.65 13.16
C ASP A 68 -16.57 11.32 14.28
N ASP A 69 -15.28 11.70 14.11
CA ASP A 69 -14.27 11.54 15.16
C ASP A 69 -14.03 12.89 15.84
N PRO A 70 -14.38 13.06 17.14
CA PRO A 70 -14.11 14.29 17.87
C PRO A 70 -12.61 14.44 18.07
N GLY A 71 -12.04 15.52 17.53
CA GLY A 71 -10.62 15.84 17.54
C GLY A 71 -9.97 15.71 18.90
N GLU A 72 -8.84 15.08 18.97
CA GLU A 72 -7.90 15.21 20.07
C GLU A 72 -6.93 16.36 19.79
N GLU A 73 -7.11 17.38 20.60
CA GLU A 73 -6.12 18.46 20.81
C GLU A 73 -4.84 17.88 21.43
N GLY A 74 -3.71 18.46 21.04
CA GLY A 74 -2.39 18.06 21.43
C GLY A 74 -2.15 17.98 22.95
N GLY A 75 -1.38 16.99 23.33
CA GLY A 75 -0.88 16.82 24.71
C GLY A 75 0.12 15.69 24.79
N ASP A 76 1.37 16.09 24.94
CA ASP A 76 2.53 15.30 25.35
C ASP A 76 2.17 14.21 26.37
N ASN A 77 2.37 12.93 26.02
CA ASN A 77 2.94 11.97 26.99
C ASN A 77 3.28 10.64 26.37
N ALA A 78 4.52 10.29 26.57
CA ALA A 78 5.12 9.00 26.27
C ALA A 78 4.55 7.86 27.14
N ARG A 79 4.59 6.66 26.58
CA ARG A 79 4.58 5.33 27.20
C ARG A 79 3.23 4.70 27.53
N ARG A 80 2.98 3.64 26.83
CA ARG A 80 2.71 2.27 27.29
C ARG A 80 1.65 1.53 26.50
N GLN A 81 2.11 0.37 26.01
CA GLN A 81 1.39 -0.89 25.88
C GLN A 81 0.42 -1.05 24.71
N GLY A 82 0.87 -1.95 23.90
CA GLY A 82 0.29 -2.94 23.05
C GLY A 82 -1.21 -3.20 23.13
N ALA A 83 -1.66 -3.70 22.03
CA ALA A 83 -2.92 -4.38 21.76
C ALA A 83 -4.09 -3.49 21.32
N ASP A 84 -4.54 -3.79 20.12
CA ASP A 84 -5.93 -3.66 19.65
C ASP A 84 -6.55 -2.26 19.58
N SER A 85 -6.14 -1.50 18.59
CA SER A 85 -7.00 -0.42 18.06
C SER A 85 -7.69 -0.91 16.77
N HIS A 86 -8.84 -1.52 16.92
CA HIS A 86 -9.79 -1.70 15.83
C HIS A 86 -10.34 -0.34 15.47
N SER A 87 -9.87 0.20 14.37
CA SER A 87 -10.15 1.53 13.87
C SER A 87 -11.54 1.64 13.24
N ALA A 88 -12.18 2.73 13.48
CA ALA A 88 -13.45 3.15 12.90
C ALA A 88 -13.31 3.83 11.53
N SER A 89 -12.53 3.31 10.59
CA SER A 89 -12.52 3.87 9.22
C SER A 89 -12.21 2.91 8.09
N GLY A 90 -12.25 1.58 8.31
CA GLY A 90 -12.15 0.62 7.20
C GLY A 90 -10.80 0.60 6.43
N LEU A 91 -9.85 1.45 6.77
CA LEU A 91 -8.54 1.48 6.14
C LEU A 91 -7.49 0.85 7.05
N HIS A 92 -6.82 -0.16 6.51
CA HIS A 92 -5.75 -0.88 7.18
C HIS A 92 -4.39 -0.44 6.62
N PHE A 93 -3.40 -0.29 7.51
CA PHE A 93 -2.00 -0.04 7.14
C PHE A 93 -1.23 -1.35 7.27
N PRO A 94 -0.83 -1.98 6.16
CA PRO A 94 -0.21 -3.29 6.21
C PRO A 94 1.08 -3.31 7.02
N GLY A 95 1.15 -4.19 8.02
CA GLY A 95 2.38 -4.45 8.78
C GLY A 95 3.44 -5.12 7.89
N ILE A 96 4.70 -4.82 8.13
CA ILE A 96 5.81 -5.47 7.42
C ILE A 96 6.11 -6.79 8.12
N HIS A 97 5.75 -7.90 7.48
CA HIS A 97 5.89 -9.25 8.05
C HIS A 97 7.28 -9.83 7.91
N GLY A 98 8.13 -9.28 7.05
CA GLY A 98 9.49 -9.79 6.90
C GLY A 98 10.20 -9.36 5.62
N THR A 99 11.35 -9.97 5.39
CA THR A 99 12.17 -9.74 4.20
C THR A 99 12.34 -11.04 3.42
N ALA A 100 12.01 -11.01 2.14
CA ALA A 100 12.22 -12.10 1.20
C ALA A 100 13.55 -11.89 0.45
N LEU A 101 14.49 -12.83 0.59
CA LEU A 101 15.75 -12.83 -0.16
C LEU A 101 15.57 -13.56 -1.47
N LEU A 102 15.63 -12.81 -2.56
CA LEU A 102 15.42 -13.33 -3.90
C LEU A 102 16.65 -14.07 -4.42
N GLN A 103 16.47 -15.31 -4.81
CA GLN A 103 17.46 -16.12 -5.49
C GLN A 103 17.55 -15.77 -7.00
N PRO A 104 18.67 -16.04 -7.68
CA PRO A 104 18.80 -15.76 -9.12
C PRO A 104 17.76 -16.45 -10.01
N ASN A 105 17.18 -17.57 -9.57
CA ASN A 105 16.10 -18.30 -10.25
C ASN A 105 14.71 -17.68 -10.02
N GLY A 106 14.61 -16.58 -9.27
CA GLY A 106 13.35 -15.91 -8.95
C GLY A 106 12.52 -16.59 -7.86
N THR A 107 13.10 -17.59 -7.17
CA THR A 107 12.53 -18.13 -5.93
C THR A 107 13.12 -17.42 -4.72
N TRP A 108 12.44 -17.52 -3.58
CA TRP A 108 12.95 -17.03 -2.32
C TRP A 108 12.67 -18.07 -1.22
N GLN A 109 13.47 -18.05 -0.19
CA GLN A 109 13.20 -18.78 1.04
C GLN A 109 12.87 -17.76 2.12
N ASP A 110 11.86 -18.05 2.90
CA ASP A 110 11.45 -17.22 4.01
C ASP A 110 12.56 -17.20 5.06
N THR A 111 13.23 -16.08 5.19
CA THR A 111 14.37 -15.97 6.09
C THR A 111 14.02 -15.34 7.43
N THR A 112 12.87 -14.66 7.54
CA THR A 112 12.41 -14.12 8.82
C THR A 112 10.95 -13.68 8.72
N CYS A 113 9.99 -14.58 8.89
CA CYS A 113 8.70 -14.20 9.43
C CYS A 113 8.90 -13.94 10.92
N ARG A 114 9.25 -12.72 11.30
CA ARG A 114 9.16 -12.25 12.68
C ARG A 114 7.79 -11.60 12.86
N ASP A 115 7.27 -11.69 14.08
CA ASP A 115 6.01 -11.03 14.44
C ASP A 115 6.02 -9.59 13.94
N SER A 116 4.94 -9.21 13.25
CA SER A 116 4.76 -7.94 12.55
C SER A 116 4.94 -6.67 13.40
N SER A 117 4.95 -6.82 14.71
CA SER A 117 5.07 -5.72 15.66
C SER A 117 6.45 -5.06 15.74
N GLU A 118 7.52 -5.72 15.23
CA GLU A 118 8.88 -5.20 15.30
C GLU A 118 9.40 -4.59 14.00
N ASN A 119 8.70 -4.79 12.88
CA ASN A 119 9.20 -4.44 11.54
C ASN A 119 8.59 -3.16 10.95
N GLY A 120 7.66 -2.51 11.67
CA GLY A 120 6.96 -1.32 11.19
C GLY A 120 5.79 -1.64 10.24
N SER A 121 5.28 -0.62 9.58
CA SER A 121 4.14 -0.71 8.66
C SER A 121 4.40 0.09 7.38
N VAL A 122 3.56 -0.14 6.38
CA VAL A 122 3.55 0.65 5.15
C VAL A 122 2.57 1.81 5.30
N THR A 123 2.94 3.00 4.82
CA THR A 123 2.10 4.20 4.90
C THR A 123 0.97 4.23 3.86
N LEU A 124 0.91 3.24 2.97
CA LEU A 124 -0.17 3.10 2.00
C LEU A 124 -1.32 2.29 2.60
N PRO A 125 -2.49 2.90 2.84
CA PRO A 125 -3.64 2.18 3.39
C PRO A 125 -4.29 1.29 2.33
N CYS A 126 -4.90 0.18 2.77
CA CYS A 126 -5.72 -0.71 1.96
C CYS A 126 -7.03 -1.07 2.66
N GLU A 127 -7.99 -1.59 1.90
CA GLU A 127 -9.30 -1.98 2.43
C GLU A 127 -9.27 -3.36 3.11
N ASP A 128 -8.32 -4.22 2.74
CA ASP A 128 -8.17 -5.55 3.32
C ASP A 128 -7.48 -5.47 4.69
N PRO A 129 -8.19 -5.76 5.80
CA PRO A 129 -7.61 -5.70 7.14
C PRO A 129 -6.57 -6.79 7.40
N THR A 130 -6.51 -7.82 6.56
CA THR A 130 -5.55 -8.92 6.66
C THR A 130 -4.32 -8.72 5.79
N ALA A 131 -4.29 -7.63 5.00
CA ALA A 131 -3.16 -7.32 4.13
C ALA A 131 -1.87 -7.11 4.93
N TYR A 132 -0.79 -7.57 4.36
CA TYR A 132 0.54 -7.43 4.93
C TYR A 132 1.57 -7.07 3.86
N ALA A 133 2.72 -6.58 4.25
CA ALA A 133 3.81 -6.22 3.35
C ALA A 133 5.02 -7.14 3.52
N LEU A 134 5.68 -7.46 2.42
CA LEU A 134 7.00 -8.11 2.40
C LEU A 134 7.99 -7.23 1.69
N GLN A 135 9.16 -7.05 2.30
CA GLN A 135 10.29 -6.38 1.66
C GLN A 135 11.06 -7.39 0.80
N PHE A 136 11.37 -7.02 -0.43
CA PHE A 136 12.14 -7.86 -1.35
C PHE A 136 13.57 -7.37 -1.48
N ARG A 137 14.54 -8.27 -1.33
CA ARG A 137 15.96 -7.98 -1.53
C ARG A 137 16.52 -8.87 -2.65
N GLY A 138 17.22 -8.25 -3.58
CA GLY A 138 17.75 -8.85 -4.79
C GLY A 138 17.08 -8.30 -6.06
N ASP A 139 17.66 -8.60 -7.21
CA ASP A 139 17.27 -8.02 -8.51
C ASP A 139 16.52 -8.99 -9.42
N SER A 140 16.19 -10.21 -8.93
CA SER A 140 15.56 -11.23 -9.78
C SER A 140 14.12 -10.90 -10.19
N LEU A 141 13.47 -9.92 -9.57
CA LEU A 141 12.14 -9.43 -9.94
C LEU A 141 12.18 -8.08 -10.69
N HIS A 142 13.38 -7.54 -10.94
CA HIS A 142 13.50 -6.31 -11.72
C HIS A 142 13.01 -6.53 -13.17
N PRO A 143 12.27 -5.57 -13.79
CA PRO A 143 11.90 -4.26 -13.28
C PRO A 143 10.61 -4.20 -12.46
N ALA A 144 9.84 -5.30 -12.36
CA ALA A 144 8.52 -5.30 -11.70
C ALA A 144 8.60 -4.93 -10.21
N ILE A 145 9.56 -5.49 -9.48
CA ILE A 145 9.85 -5.14 -8.09
C ILE A 145 11.36 -4.88 -7.97
N ARG A 146 11.73 -3.70 -7.50
CA ARG A 146 13.14 -3.33 -7.32
C ARG A 146 13.67 -3.79 -5.98
N ASN A 147 15.00 -3.95 -5.90
CA ASN A 147 15.67 -4.29 -4.64
C ASN A 147 15.30 -3.31 -3.51
N GLY A 148 14.91 -3.85 -2.37
CA GLY A 148 14.50 -3.09 -1.18
C GLY A 148 13.03 -2.62 -1.20
N TRP A 149 12.29 -2.78 -2.30
CA TRP A 149 10.88 -2.40 -2.37
C TRP A 149 10.00 -3.39 -1.62
N LEU A 150 8.80 -2.93 -1.25
CA LEU A 150 7.82 -3.73 -0.55
C LEU A 150 6.65 -4.06 -1.49
N ALA A 151 6.16 -5.30 -1.42
CA ALA A 151 4.90 -5.68 -2.01
C ALA A 151 3.85 -5.85 -0.90
N ILE A 152 2.68 -5.26 -1.13
CA ILE A 152 1.50 -5.41 -0.27
C ILE A 152 0.68 -6.57 -0.81
N LEU A 153 0.37 -7.51 0.05
CA LEU A 153 -0.27 -8.77 -0.25
C LEU A 153 -1.62 -8.86 0.45
N SER A 154 -2.65 -9.33 -0.25
CA SER A 154 -3.99 -9.53 0.30
C SER A 154 -4.31 -11.02 0.41
N PRO A 155 -4.45 -11.58 1.62
CA PRO A 155 -4.86 -12.98 1.80
C PRO A 155 -6.31 -13.26 1.41
N GLU A 156 -7.20 -12.30 1.57
CA GLU A 156 -8.64 -12.49 1.34
C GLU A 156 -9.07 -12.29 -0.12
N GLN A 157 -8.26 -11.60 -0.90
CA GLN A 157 -8.59 -11.33 -2.28
C GLN A 157 -8.23 -12.50 -3.19
N ALA A 158 -9.16 -12.92 -4.04
CA ALA A 158 -8.87 -13.91 -5.08
C ALA A 158 -8.08 -13.24 -6.22
N PRO A 159 -7.01 -13.88 -6.72
CA PRO A 159 -6.24 -13.32 -7.83
C PRO A 159 -7.03 -13.33 -9.14
N SER A 160 -6.84 -12.29 -9.92
CA SER A 160 -7.37 -12.15 -11.28
C SER A 160 -6.28 -12.36 -12.32
N ALA A 161 -6.65 -12.73 -13.54
CA ALA A 161 -5.69 -12.90 -14.64
C ALA A 161 -4.93 -11.57 -14.89
N GLY A 162 -3.59 -11.64 -14.87
CA GLY A 162 -2.70 -10.50 -15.00
C GLY A 162 -2.18 -9.96 -13.65
N ASP A 163 -2.75 -10.39 -12.52
CA ASP A 163 -2.22 -9.99 -11.22
C ASP A 163 -0.86 -10.63 -10.94
N LEU A 164 0.01 -9.88 -10.29
CA LEU A 164 1.16 -10.47 -9.64
C LEU A 164 0.69 -11.20 -8.38
N VAL A 165 1.17 -12.42 -8.19
CA VAL A 165 0.83 -13.24 -7.02
C VAL A 165 2.08 -13.73 -6.31
N LEU A 166 2.04 -13.68 -4.99
CA LEU A 166 2.94 -14.42 -4.14
C LEU A 166 2.45 -15.87 -4.07
N VAL A 167 3.29 -16.79 -4.50
CA VAL A 167 3.05 -18.22 -4.35
C VAL A 167 4.05 -18.77 -3.36
N GLN A 168 3.58 -19.46 -2.33
CA GLN A 168 4.43 -20.25 -1.45
C GLN A 168 4.02 -21.71 -1.52
N ASN A 169 4.98 -22.55 -1.83
CA ASN A 169 4.81 -24.00 -1.83
C ASN A 169 4.84 -24.56 -0.40
N ARG A 170 4.41 -25.81 -0.26
CA ARG A 170 4.43 -26.49 1.06
C ARG A 170 5.84 -26.80 1.57
N ASP A 171 6.83 -26.83 0.69
CA ASP A 171 8.25 -26.96 1.05
C ASP A 171 8.88 -25.67 1.61
N GLY A 172 8.10 -24.58 1.67
CA GLY A 172 8.53 -23.28 2.14
C GLY A 172 9.17 -22.40 1.07
N SER A 173 9.40 -22.93 -0.14
CA SER A 173 9.88 -22.12 -1.26
C SER A 173 8.79 -21.15 -1.73
N GLY A 174 9.18 -19.92 -2.06
CA GLY A 174 8.26 -18.91 -2.55
C GLY A 174 8.69 -18.34 -3.89
N MET A 175 7.74 -17.76 -4.61
CA MET A 175 7.97 -17.07 -5.87
C MET A 175 6.93 -15.98 -6.11
N ILE A 176 7.29 -14.94 -6.86
CA ILE A 176 6.31 -13.99 -7.43
C ILE A 176 6.21 -14.25 -8.91
N LYS A 177 4.98 -14.39 -9.38
CA LYS A 177 4.63 -14.68 -10.78
C LYS A 177 3.38 -13.90 -11.15
N GLU A 178 3.11 -13.80 -12.43
CA GLU A 178 1.84 -13.33 -12.95
C GLU A 178 0.84 -14.49 -12.97
N PHE A 179 -0.34 -14.27 -12.40
CA PHE A 179 -1.43 -15.25 -12.40
C PHE A 179 -2.15 -15.23 -13.73
N LEU A 180 -2.35 -16.40 -14.34
CA LEU A 180 -3.09 -16.53 -15.60
C LEU A 180 -4.49 -17.09 -15.38
N TRP A 181 -4.59 -18.21 -14.69
CA TRP A 181 -5.86 -18.89 -14.39
C TRP A 181 -5.69 -20.02 -13.37
N GLU A 182 -6.80 -20.38 -12.73
CA GLU A 182 -6.96 -21.60 -11.96
C GLU A 182 -8.11 -22.42 -12.52
N ARG A 183 -7.86 -23.69 -12.86
CA ARG A 183 -8.87 -24.61 -13.39
C ARG A 183 -8.55 -26.04 -12.98
N SER A 184 -9.59 -26.78 -12.54
CA SER A 184 -9.48 -28.22 -12.22
C SER A 184 -8.29 -28.56 -11.32
N GLY A 185 -8.04 -27.74 -10.28
CA GLY A 185 -6.93 -27.93 -9.35
C GLY A 185 -5.54 -27.61 -9.91
N ASN A 186 -5.46 -27.00 -11.09
CA ASN A 186 -4.21 -26.52 -11.68
C ASN A 186 -4.18 -24.99 -11.68
N ILE A 187 -3.03 -24.41 -11.32
CA ILE A 187 -2.77 -22.98 -11.36
C ILE A 187 -1.71 -22.71 -12.41
N SER A 188 -2.04 -21.88 -13.38
CA SER A 188 -1.10 -21.46 -14.42
C SER A 188 -0.56 -20.07 -14.11
N LEU A 189 0.76 -19.97 -14.15
CA LEU A 189 1.53 -18.79 -13.81
C LEU A 189 2.49 -18.44 -14.93
N LEU A 190 2.81 -17.16 -15.07
CA LEU A 190 3.78 -16.64 -16.03
C LEU A 190 4.97 -16.02 -15.30
N GLY A 191 6.17 -16.31 -15.79
CA GLY A 191 7.38 -15.63 -15.32
C GLY A 191 7.37 -14.15 -15.70
N ILE A 192 7.84 -13.28 -14.80
CA ILE A 192 7.83 -11.82 -14.98
C ILE A 192 9.14 -11.25 -15.56
N ARG A 193 9.98 -12.07 -16.14
CA ARG A 193 11.26 -11.69 -16.78
C ARG A 193 11.11 -11.54 -18.31
N GLU A 194 12.17 -11.04 -18.95
CA GLU A 194 12.23 -10.80 -20.41
C GLU A 194 11.89 -12.01 -21.28
N ALA A 195 12.11 -13.24 -20.79
CA ALA A 195 11.66 -14.46 -21.44
C ALA A 195 10.61 -15.16 -20.56
N PRO A 196 9.34 -14.75 -20.63
CA PRO A 196 8.32 -15.27 -19.75
C PRO A 196 8.08 -16.76 -19.99
N THR A 197 8.38 -17.55 -18.96
CA THR A 197 8.12 -18.99 -18.98
C THR A 197 6.81 -19.27 -18.26
N ARG A 198 5.95 -20.08 -18.88
CA ARG A 198 4.70 -20.52 -18.26
C ARG A 198 4.99 -21.71 -17.34
N PHE A 199 4.39 -21.66 -16.14
CA PHE A 199 4.42 -22.73 -15.14
C PHE A 199 3.01 -23.21 -14.88
N THR A 200 2.85 -24.48 -14.58
CA THR A 200 1.60 -25.05 -14.07
C THR A 200 1.94 -25.78 -12.79
N LEU A 201 1.26 -25.41 -11.71
CA LEU A 201 1.40 -26.00 -10.38
C LEU A 201 0.07 -26.63 -9.97
N LEU A 202 0.15 -27.70 -9.18
CA LEU A 202 -1.04 -28.27 -8.55
C LEU A 202 -1.45 -27.37 -7.34
N ARG A 203 -2.73 -27.11 -7.23
CA ARG A 203 -3.27 -26.29 -6.10
C ARG A 203 -2.91 -26.90 -4.75
N GLU A 204 -2.85 -28.23 -4.67
CA GLU A 204 -2.50 -28.96 -3.45
C GLU A 204 -1.04 -28.79 -3.01
N GLU A 205 -0.14 -28.42 -3.90
CA GLU A 205 1.28 -28.15 -3.61
C GLU A 205 1.48 -26.74 -3.07
N ILE A 206 0.50 -25.86 -3.26
CA ILE A 206 0.56 -24.46 -2.88
C ILE A 206 -0.01 -24.29 -1.48
N ARG A 207 0.78 -23.66 -0.60
CA ARG A 207 0.38 -23.25 0.75
C ARG A 207 -0.30 -21.89 0.74
N LEU A 208 0.31 -20.89 0.08
CA LEU A 208 -0.18 -19.52 -0.02
C LEU A 208 -0.24 -19.09 -1.48
N LEU A 209 -1.32 -18.39 -1.83
CA LEU A 209 -1.52 -17.75 -3.12
C LEU A 209 -2.18 -16.41 -2.86
N HIS A 210 -1.38 -15.36 -2.69
CA HIS A 210 -1.87 -14.04 -2.34
C HIS A 210 -1.55 -13.04 -3.46
N PRO A 211 -2.54 -12.32 -3.99
CA PRO A 211 -2.31 -11.26 -4.97
C PRO A 211 -1.53 -10.09 -4.36
N VAL A 212 -0.68 -9.50 -5.19
CA VAL A 212 0.02 -8.26 -4.89
C VAL A 212 -0.92 -7.11 -5.24
N ILE A 213 -1.42 -6.41 -4.24
CA ILE A 213 -2.34 -5.28 -4.39
C ILE A 213 -1.64 -3.93 -4.45
N GLY A 214 -0.34 -3.89 -4.14
CA GLY A 214 0.47 -2.68 -4.22
C GLY A 214 1.97 -2.98 -4.17
N ILE A 215 2.76 -2.12 -4.81
CA ILE A 215 4.22 -2.17 -4.75
C ILE A 215 4.69 -0.78 -4.38
N VAL A 216 5.44 -0.65 -3.29
CA VAL A 216 5.86 0.64 -2.74
C VAL A 216 7.36 0.70 -2.50
N PRO A 217 7.98 1.88 -2.64
CA PRO A 217 9.39 2.07 -2.35
C PRO A 217 9.66 1.99 -0.83
N PRO A 218 10.93 1.76 -0.42
CA PRO A 218 11.32 1.71 0.99
C PRO A 218 10.97 2.97 1.79
N SER A 219 10.87 4.13 1.11
CA SER A 219 10.47 5.41 1.74
C SER A 219 9.04 5.43 2.28
N GLN A 220 8.22 4.45 1.91
CA GLN A 220 6.86 4.28 2.41
C GLN A 220 6.77 3.31 3.60
N ALA A 221 7.90 2.83 4.10
CA ALA A 221 7.97 2.03 5.31
C ALA A 221 8.18 2.94 6.53
N THR A 222 7.39 2.73 7.58
CA THR A 222 7.57 3.36 8.90
C THR A 222 8.11 2.31 9.85
N THR A 223 9.17 2.60 10.54
CA THR A 223 9.75 1.77 11.61
C THR A 223 9.16 2.12 12.95
#